data_8ee9ee9de9f5d1a3c9f517a10a7016b1
#
_entry.id   8ee9ee9de9f5d1a3c9f517a10a7016b1
#
_cell.length_a   1.000
_cell.length_b   1.000
_cell.length_c   1.000
_cell.angle_alpha   90.00
_cell.angle_beta   90.00
_cell.angle_gamma   90.00
#
_symmetry.space_group_name_H-M   'P 1'
#
loop_
_entity.id
_entity.type
_entity.pdbx_description
1 polymer ?
#
loop_
_entity_poly.entity_id
_entity_poly.type
_entity_poly.pdbx_seq_one_letter_code
_entity_poly.pdbx_strand_id
1 'polypeptide(L)'
;METLFNDIQKRIADNIAWLNKQVDEDYGQLDMLYRDDGDSETYPMVFPMVLVDTPEVEWQTLGGAGGYMQKGTVSVIVRLAVDCYDDTHYTSGTADKAAKRMERAKEVDALLQMYKLECCQTPLMRKRSRFYTMPRGIKVYETHYECTVWDNAVSR
;
A
#
# COMPACT_ATOMS: atom_id res chain seq x y z
N MET A 1 -9.59 12.05 -4.21
CA MET A 1 -8.84 10.77 -4.29
C MET A 1 -7.37 10.99 -4.60
N GLU A 2 -7.04 11.84 -5.54
CA GLU A 2 -5.66 12.21 -5.87
C GLU A 2 -4.85 12.68 -4.66
N THR A 3 -5.39 13.61 -3.87
CA THR A 3 -4.76 14.10 -2.65
C THR A 3 -4.47 12.98 -1.65
N LEU A 4 -5.42 12.07 -1.44
CA LEU A 4 -5.26 10.92 -0.54
C LEU A 4 -4.12 10.01 -1.02
N PHE A 5 -4.09 9.70 -2.28
CA PHE A 5 -3.06 8.86 -2.88
C PHE A 5 -1.66 9.48 -2.74
N ASN A 6 -1.54 10.77 -3.13
CA ASN A 6 -0.28 11.51 -3.03
C ASN A 6 0.22 11.64 -1.59
N ASP A 7 -0.68 11.89 -0.63
CA ASP A 7 -0.33 12.01 0.78
C ASP A 7 0.21 10.70 1.36
N ILE A 8 -0.40 9.57 0.98
CA ILE A 8 0.09 8.24 1.39
C ILE A 8 1.49 7.99 0.84
N GLN A 9 1.70 8.20 -0.46
CA GLN A 9 3.00 8.02 -1.08
C GLN A 9 4.07 8.91 -0.44
N LYS A 10 3.77 10.18 -0.30
CA LYS A 10 4.69 11.16 0.30
C LYS A 10 5.04 10.78 1.74
N ARG A 11 4.04 10.41 2.54
CA ARG A 11 4.26 10.03 3.93
C ARG A 11 5.22 8.84 4.06
N ILE A 12 5.06 7.84 3.22
CA ILE A 12 5.97 6.67 3.20
C ILE A 12 7.35 7.07 2.72
N ALA A 13 7.45 7.75 1.58
CA ALA A 13 8.72 8.12 0.97
C ALA A 13 9.58 9.05 1.83
N ASP A 14 8.95 9.99 2.53
CA ASP A 14 9.67 10.98 3.35
C ASP A 14 10.10 10.44 4.71
N ASN A 15 9.47 9.37 5.21
CA ASN A 15 9.72 8.86 6.57
C ASN A 15 10.49 7.55 6.61
N ILE A 16 10.68 6.86 5.48
CA ILE A 16 11.39 5.58 5.43
C ILE A 16 12.64 5.70 4.56
N ALA A 17 13.78 5.93 5.20
CA ALA A 17 15.05 6.17 4.50
C ALA A 17 15.53 4.94 3.71
N TRP A 18 15.35 3.72 4.22
CA TRP A 18 15.82 2.50 3.56
C TRP A 18 15.07 2.16 2.26
N LEU A 19 13.91 2.79 2.00
CA LEU A 19 13.20 2.67 0.73
C LEU A 19 13.87 3.47 -0.41
N ASN A 20 14.75 4.41 -0.10
CA ASN A 20 15.34 5.31 -1.10
C ASN A 20 14.28 5.97 -2.02
N LYS A 21 13.13 6.32 -1.44
CA LYS A 21 11.96 6.89 -2.14
C LYS A 21 11.36 5.98 -3.22
N GLN A 22 11.61 4.68 -3.17
CA GLN A 22 10.99 3.69 -4.07
C GLN A 22 9.54 3.42 -3.65
N VAL A 23 8.69 4.43 -3.86
CA VAL A 23 7.24 4.37 -3.63
C VAL A 23 6.57 4.75 -4.94
N ASP A 24 5.75 3.86 -5.46
CA ASP A 24 5.13 4.02 -6.78
C ASP A 24 3.65 3.62 -6.75
N GLU A 25 2.93 3.99 -7.80
CA GLU A 25 1.58 3.48 -8.05
C GLU A 25 1.65 1.99 -8.41
N ASP A 26 0.72 1.21 -7.89
CA ASP A 26 0.56 -0.19 -8.29
C ASP A 26 -0.25 -0.28 -9.58
N TYR A 27 0.42 -0.58 -10.68
CA TYR A 27 -0.20 -0.87 -11.97
C TYR A 27 0.02 -2.31 -12.43
N GLY A 28 0.34 -3.22 -11.50
CA GLY A 28 0.55 -4.63 -11.77
C GLY A 28 2.01 -5.00 -12.06
N GLN A 29 2.99 -4.20 -11.64
CA GLN A 29 4.41 -4.46 -11.87
C GLN A 29 4.85 -5.83 -11.34
N LEU A 30 4.33 -6.24 -10.18
CA LEU A 30 4.67 -7.52 -9.57
C LEU A 30 4.21 -8.72 -10.41
N ASP A 31 3.14 -8.58 -11.17
CA ASP A 31 2.63 -9.65 -12.05
C ASP A 31 3.60 -9.94 -13.20
N MET A 32 4.47 -8.99 -13.56
CA MET A 32 5.52 -9.20 -14.55
C MET A 32 6.56 -10.23 -14.12
N LEU A 33 6.67 -10.52 -12.81
CA LEU A 33 7.55 -11.56 -12.27
C LEU A 33 7.14 -12.98 -12.72
N TYR A 34 5.89 -13.19 -13.11
CA TYR A 34 5.40 -14.47 -13.66
C TYR A 34 5.75 -14.66 -15.13
N ARG A 35 6.16 -13.61 -15.83
CA ARG A 35 6.50 -13.69 -17.25
C ARG A 35 7.96 -14.10 -17.40
N ASP A 36 8.20 -15.20 -18.11
CA ASP A 36 9.52 -15.76 -18.38
C ASP A 36 9.96 -15.53 -19.84
N ASP A 37 9.44 -14.53 -20.47
CA ASP A 37 9.81 -14.15 -21.84
C ASP A 37 11.07 -13.27 -21.77
N GLY A 38 12.20 -13.87 -22.10
CA GLY A 38 13.51 -13.22 -22.14
C GLY A 38 13.63 -12.00 -23.06
N ASP A 39 12.51 -11.54 -23.61
CA ASP A 39 12.40 -10.43 -24.56
C ASP A 39 11.49 -9.30 -24.08
N SER A 40 10.97 -9.39 -22.86
CA SER A 40 10.15 -8.32 -22.33
C SER A 40 11.02 -7.15 -21.88
N GLU A 41 10.71 -5.96 -22.37
CA GLU A 41 11.08 -4.70 -21.71
C GLU A 41 10.53 -4.72 -20.30
N THR A 42 11.18 -5.46 -19.42
CA THR A 42 10.84 -5.50 -18.01
C THR A 42 11.14 -4.14 -17.42
N TYR A 43 10.11 -3.47 -16.95
CA TYR A 43 10.30 -2.29 -16.12
C TYR A 43 11.28 -2.64 -15.00
N PRO A 44 12.39 -1.90 -14.83
CA PRO A 44 13.39 -2.21 -13.83
C PRO A 44 12.79 -2.04 -12.44
N MET A 45 12.46 -3.15 -11.78
CA MET A 45 12.00 -3.15 -10.40
C MET A 45 13.21 -3.09 -9.47
N VAL A 46 13.21 -2.11 -8.58
CA VAL A 46 14.24 -1.95 -7.53
C VAL A 46 13.61 -2.30 -6.19
N PHE A 47 14.19 -3.29 -5.51
CA PHE A 47 13.72 -3.72 -4.20
C PHE A 47 14.65 -3.19 -3.08
N PRO A 48 14.11 -2.87 -1.90
CA PRO A 48 12.70 -2.87 -1.52
C PRO A 48 11.91 -1.74 -2.19
N MET A 49 10.64 -1.98 -2.46
CA MET A 49 9.73 -0.99 -3.03
C MET A 49 8.37 -1.05 -2.34
N VAL A 50 7.67 0.07 -2.30
CA VAL A 50 6.28 0.13 -1.88
C VAL A 50 5.41 0.50 -3.06
N LEU A 51 4.36 -0.25 -3.28
CA LEU A 51 3.34 0.00 -4.28
C LEU A 51 2.04 0.37 -3.59
N VAL A 52 1.48 1.51 -3.98
CA VAL A 52 0.19 2.00 -3.49
C VAL A 52 -0.84 1.84 -4.59
N ASP A 53 -1.87 1.06 -4.33
CA ASP A 53 -2.95 0.85 -5.29
C ASP A 53 -3.82 2.11 -5.42
N THR A 54 -4.44 2.26 -6.57
CA THR A 54 -5.42 3.34 -6.77
C THR A 54 -6.57 3.16 -5.78
N PRO A 55 -6.90 4.20 -4.99
CA PRO A 55 -7.98 4.09 -4.02
C PRO A 55 -9.32 3.80 -4.67
N GLU A 56 -10.04 2.83 -4.12
CA GLU A 56 -11.42 2.52 -4.49
C GLU A 56 -12.39 3.15 -3.48
N VAL A 57 -13.52 3.67 -3.95
CA VAL A 57 -14.51 4.32 -3.10
C VAL A 57 -15.90 3.74 -3.35
N GLU A 58 -16.50 3.22 -2.29
CA GLU A 58 -17.91 2.85 -2.26
C GLU A 58 -18.74 3.99 -1.69
N TRP A 59 -19.68 4.50 -2.47
CA TRP A 59 -20.49 5.64 -2.11
C TRP A 59 -21.86 5.24 -1.58
N GLN A 60 -22.27 5.84 -0.47
CA GLN A 60 -23.61 5.76 0.10
C GLN A 60 -24.24 7.16 0.12
N THR A 61 -25.40 7.28 -0.50
CA THR A 61 -26.17 8.52 -0.46
C THR A 61 -27.01 8.60 0.79
N LEU A 62 -26.83 9.67 1.54
CA LEU A 62 -27.62 10.01 2.71
C LEU A 62 -28.55 11.16 2.34
N GLY A 63 -29.84 10.90 2.27
CA GLY A 63 -30.87 11.89 1.95
C GLY A 63 -31.54 12.46 3.19
N GLY A 64 -31.97 13.72 3.10
CA GLY A 64 -32.73 14.40 4.15
C GLY A 64 -33.42 15.67 3.63
N ALA A 65 -34.21 16.33 4.43
CA ALA A 65 -34.97 17.51 4.05
C ALA A 65 -34.16 18.75 3.65
N GLY A 66 -32.81 18.68 3.77
CA GLY A 66 -31.88 19.77 3.44
C GLY A 66 -30.93 19.51 2.26
N GLY A 67 -31.09 18.40 1.55
CA GLY A 67 -30.20 18.02 0.44
C GLY A 67 -29.64 16.61 0.53
N TYR A 68 -28.82 16.26 -0.43
CA TYR A 68 -28.17 14.95 -0.50
C TYR A 68 -26.69 15.10 -0.15
N MET A 69 -26.21 14.21 0.68
CA MET A 69 -24.81 14.07 1.07
C MET A 69 -24.35 12.66 0.73
N GLN A 70 -23.17 12.53 0.21
CA GLN A 70 -22.58 11.21 -0.03
C GLN A 70 -21.47 10.92 0.97
N LYS A 71 -21.54 9.75 1.57
CA LYS A 71 -20.49 9.18 2.41
C LYS A 71 -19.76 8.12 1.58
N GLY A 72 -18.46 8.27 1.43
CA GLY A 72 -17.61 7.32 0.75
C GLY A 72 -16.79 6.49 1.74
N THR A 73 -16.79 5.18 1.57
CA THR A 73 -15.80 4.29 2.20
C THR A 73 -14.66 4.08 1.22
N VAL A 74 -13.50 4.60 1.55
CA VAL A 74 -12.29 4.50 0.73
C VAL A 74 -11.51 3.29 1.15
N SER A 75 -11.14 2.44 0.19
CA SER A 75 -10.22 1.32 0.36
C SER A 75 -8.93 1.59 -0.40
N VAL A 76 -7.81 1.38 0.25
CA VAL A 76 -6.48 1.49 -0.38
C VAL A 76 -5.62 0.30 0.03
N ILE A 77 -4.88 -0.24 -0.93
CA ILE A 77 -3.97 -1.36 -0.71
C ILE A 77 -2.54 -0.86 -0.82
N VAL A 78 -1.71 -1.22 0.15
CA VAL A 78 -0.29 -0.90 0.17
C VAL A 78 0.50 -2.21 0.20
N ARG A 79 1.41 -2.38 -0.74
CA ARG A 79 2.28 -3.56 -0.87
C ARG A 79 3.73 -3.17 -0.69
N LEU A 80 4.38 -3.75 0.32
CA LEU A 80 5.83 -3.71 0.44
C LEU A 80 6.40 -4.97 -0.21
N ALA A 81 7.21 -4.81 -1.23
CA ALA A 81 7.90 -5.91 -1.91
C ALA A 81 9.39 -5.87 -1.57
N VAL A 82 9.92 -6.99 -1.13
CA VAL A 82 11.31 -7.16 -0.71
C VAL A 82 11.89 -8.41 -1.35
N ASP A 83 13.11 -8.32 -1.85
CA ASP A 83 13.86 -9.49 -2.31
C ASP A 83 14.29 -10.38 -1.14
N CYS A 84 14.29 -11.68 -1.36
CA CYS A 84 14.51 -12.69 -0.34
C CYS A 84 15.42 -13.82 -0.88
N TYR A 85 16.67 -13.48 -1.18
CA TYR A 85 17.66 -14.44 -1.71
C TYR A 85 18.48 -15.15 -0.64
N ASP A 86 18.37 -14.72 0.63
CA ASP A 86 19.17 -15.25 1.71
C ASP A 86 18.58 -16.53 2.29
N ASP A 87 19.46 -17.41 2.73
CA ASP A 87 19.06 -18.56 3.54
C ASP A 87 18.61 -18.07 4.93
N THR A 88 17.33 -18.25 5.23
CA THR A 88 16.71 -17.85 6.49
C THR A 88 16.33 -19.04 7.38
N HIS A 89 16.94 -20.20 7.14
CA HIS A 89 16.78 -21.35 8.02
C HIS A 89 17.15 -20.98 9.46
N TYR A 90 16.42 -21.50 10.44
CA TYR A 90 16.55 -21.14 11.86
C TYR A 90 17.97 -21.19 12.40
N THR A 91 18.77 -22.13 11.93
CA THR A 91 20.18 -22.30 12.35
C THR A 91 21.19 -21.62 11.43
N SER A 92 20.74 -20.92 10.38
CA SER A 92 21.62 -20.19 9.48
C SER A 92 22.11 -18.89 10.12
N GLY A 93 23.27 -18.39 9.70
CA GLY A 93 23.78 -17.08 10.14
C GLY A 93 22.97 -15.88 9.65
N THR A 94 21.98 -16.10 8.78
CA THR A 94 21.12 -15.07 8.17
C THR A 94 19.65 -15.21 8.53
N ALA A 95 19.33 -16.05 9.51
CA ALA A 95 17.94 -16.30 9.96
C ALA A 95 17.22 -15.03 10.45
N ASP A 96 17.94 -14.06 11.00
CA ASP A 96 17.43 -12.78 11.46
C ASP A 96 16.91 -11.87 10.33
N LYS A 97 17.31 -12.10 9.09
CA LYS A 97 16.85 -11.31 7.92
C LYS A 97 15.35 -11.47 7.68
N ALA A 98 14.77 -12.62 7.97
CA ALA A 98 13.32 -12.82 7.89
C ALA A 98 12.58 -11.93 8.89
N ALA A 99 13.04 -11.89 10.14
CA ALA A 99 12.49 -11.02 11.18
C ALA A 99 12.64 -9.54 10.80
N LYS A 100 13.78 -9.16 10.24
CA LYS A 100 14.04 -7.78 9.79
C LYS A 100 13.11 -7.32 8.67
N ARG A 101 12.76 -8.20 7.73
CA ARG A 101 11.75 -7.89 6.72
C ARG A 101 10.37 -7.64 7.33
N MET A 102 9.98 -8.41 8.33
CA MET A 102 8.73 -8.20 9.05
C MET A 102 8.72 -6.89 9.85
N GLU A 103 9.85 -6.51 10.44
CA GLU A 103 10.02 -5.21 11.10
C GLU A 103 9.83 -4.04 10.11
N ARG A 104 10.39 -4.15 8.93
CA ARG A 104 10.19 -3.15 7.86
C ARG A 104 8.73 -3.03 7.46
N ALA A 105 8.01 -4.14 7.36
CA ALA A 105 6.57 -4.13 7.11
C ALA A 105 5.80 -3.40 8.23
N LYS A 106 6.20 -3.61 9.49
CA LYS A 106 5.63 -2.90 10.64
C LYS A 106 5.93 -1.40 10.61
N GLU A 107 7.11 -0.98 10.15
CA GLU A 107 7.43 0.45 10.01
C GLU A 107 6.49 1.13 9.01
N VAL A 108 6.24 0.51 7.85
CA VAL A 108 5.28 1.03 6.86
C VAL A 108 3.88 1.12 7.48
N ASP A 109 3.43 0.07 8.15
CA ASP A 109 2.12 0.04 8.80
C ASP A 109 1.99 1.10 9.91
N ALA A 110 3.02 1.31 10.69
CA ALA A 110 3.04 2.31 11.77
C ALA A 110 2.86 3.76 11.27
N LEU A 111 3.26 4.03 10.03
CA LEU A 111 3.04 5.35 9.41
C LEU A 111 1.60 5.58 8.97
N LEU A 112 0.88 4.51 8.64
CA LEU A 112 -0.44 4.57 8.02
C LEU A 112 -1.57 4.27 9.01
N GLN A 113 -1.37 3.30 9.89
CA GLN A 113 -2.39 2.92 10.87
C GLN A 113 -2.73 4.10 11.78
N MET A 114 -4.02 4.44 11.86
CA MET A 114 -4.55 5.58 12.62
C MET A 114 -4.10 6.95 12.10
N TYR A 115 -3.45 7.02 10.94
CA TYR A 115 -3.11 8.30 10.33
C TYR A 115 -4.35 8.93 9.68
N LYS A 116 -4.67 10.13 10.10
CA LYS A 116 -5.79 10.88 9.53
C LYS A 116 -5.28 11.79 8.42
N LEU A 117 -5.70 11.49 7.20
CA LEU A 117 -5.47 12.33 6.04
C LEU A 117 -6.38 13.56 6.10
N GLU A 118 -5.91 14.69 5.60
CA GLU A 118 -6.63 15.97 5.64
C GLU A 118 -7.98 15.90 4.90
N CYS A 119 -8.03 15.18 3.78
CA CYS A 119 -9.24 14.98 2.99
C CYS A 119 -10.22 13.95 3.57
N CYS A 120 -9.88 13.27 4.66
CA CYS A 120 -10.66 12.19 5.24
C CYS A 120 -11.33 12.58 6.56
N GLN A 121 -12.48 12.02 6.83
CA GLN A 121 -13.21 12.21 8.10
C GLN A 121 -12.69 11.29 9.19
N THR A 122 -12.32 10.08 8.82
CA THR A 122 -11.74 9.09 9.73
C THR A 122 -10.29 8.80 9.38
N PRO A 123 -9.46 8.38 10.35
CA PRO A 123 -8.11 7.92 10.06
C PRO A 123 -8.12 6.63 9.22
N LEU A 124 -6.99 6.34 8.60
CA LEU A 124 -6.76 5.06 7.95
C LEU A 124 -6.82 3.94 8.99
N MET A 125 -7.68 2.96 8.75
CA MET A 125 -7.84 1.80 9.62
C MET A 125 -7.45 0.55 8.86
N ARG A 126 -6.48 -0.18 9.38
CA ARG A 126 -6.08 -1.47 8.82
C ARG A 126 -7.23 -2.47 8.94
N LYS A 127 -7.60 -3.10 7.83
CA LYS A 127 -8.67 -4.10 7.75
C LYS A 127 -8.15 -5.50 7.56
N ARG A 128 -7.09 -5.65 6.78
CA ARG A 128 -6.52 -6.95 6.42
C ARG A 128 -5.04 -6.82 6.13
N SER A 129 -4.28 -7.81 6.54
CA SER A 129 -2.89 -8.00 6.11
C SER A 129 -2.73 -9.38 5.52
N ARG A 130 -2.00 -9.48 4.42
CA ARG A 130 -1.71 -10.72 3.73
C ARG A 130 -0.26 -10.73 3.29
N PHE A 131 0.45 -11.81 3.61
CA PHE A 131 1.85 -11.97 3.25
C PHE A 131 1.99 -13.15 2.31
N TYR A 132 2.68 -12.97 1.20
CA TYR A 132 2.85 -14.01 0.20
C TYR A 132 4.19 -13.87 -0.52
N THR A 133 4.56 -14.91 -1.26
CA THR A 133 5.80 -14.95 -2.03
C THR A 133 5.48 -14.95 -3.51
N MET A 134 6.16 -14.10 -4.24
CA MET A 134 6.14 -14.00 -5.69
C MET A 134 7.33 -14.77 -6.30
N PRO A 135 7.32 -15.08 -7.60
CA PRO A 135 8.47 -15.65 -8.28
C PRO A 135 9.75 -14.84 -8.08
N ARG A 136 10.90 -15.47 -8.28
CA ARG A 136 12.26 -14.88 -8.13
C ARG A 136 12.60 -14.46 -6.70
N GLY A 137 11.97 -15.09 -5.70
CA GLY A 137 12.28 -14.83 -4.30
C GLY A 137 11.83 -13.48 -3.79
N ILE A 138 10.73 -12.93 -4.32
CA ILE A 138 10.15 -11.68 -3.87
C ILE A 138 9.08 -11.95 -2.81
N LYS A 139 9.25 -11.33 -1.65
CA LYS A 139 8.30 -11.39 -0.54
C LYS A 139 7.43 -10.14 -0.56
N VAL A 140 6.11 -10.31 -0.50
CA VAL A 140 5.15 -9.19 -0.51
C VAL A 140 4.38 -9.15 0.81
N TYR A 141 4.37 -7.97 1.42
CA TYR A 141 3.60 -7.65 2.63
C TYR A 141 2.50 -6.66 2.21
N GLU A 142 1.29 -7.19 2.05
CA GLU A 142 0.13 -6.44 1.58
C GLU A 142 -0.76 -6.08 2.75
N THR A 143 -1.14 -4.81 2.84
CA THR A 143 -2.06 -4.33 3.88
C THR A 143 -3.16 -3.48 3.24
N HIS A 144 -4.39 -3.77 3.63
CA HIS A 144 -5.60 -3.07 3.20
C HIS A 144 -6.02 -2.09 4.29
N TYR A 145 -6.20 -0.83 3.91
CA TYR A 145 -6.67 0.24 4.79
C TYR A 145 -8.00 0.78 4.30
N GLU A 146 -8.83 1.24 5.23
CA GLU A 146 -10.06 1.96 4.93
C GLU A 146 -10.13 3.27 5.71
N CYS A 147 -10.76 4.26 5.11
CA CYS A 147 -11.15 5.51 5.76
C CYS A 147 -12.45 6.03 5.15
N THR A 148 -13.00 7.08 5.73
CA THR A 148 -14.25 7.68 5.28
C THR A 148 -14.01 9.07 4.72
N VAL A 149 -14.65 9.36 3.61
CA VAL A 149 -14.72 10.70 2.99
C VAL A 149 -16.17 11.13 2.86
N TRP A 150 -16.40 12.44 2.83
CA TRP A 150 -17.71 13.00 2.58
C TRP A 150 -17.66 13.84 1.32
N ASP A 151 -18.70 13.73 0.50
CA ASP A 151 -18.92 14.60 -0.62
C ASP A 151 -20.27 15.32 -0.42
N ASN A 152 -20.18 16.63 -0.26
CA ASN A 152 -21.34 17.51 -0.20
C ASN A 152 -21.66 17.93 -1.65
N ALA A 153 -22.31 17.07 -2.41
CA ALA A 153 -22.82 17.42 -3.71
C ALA A 153 -23.92 18.48 -3.51
N VAL A 154 -23.56 19.73 -3.79
CA VAL A 154 -24.55 20.79 -3.89
C VAL A 154 -25.34 20.52 -5.18
N SER A 155 -26.63 20.23 -5.04
CA SER A 155 -27.51 20.16 -6.20
C SER A 155 -27.47 21.51 -6.95
N ARG A 156 -26.96 21.48 -8.15
CA ARG A 156 -27.00 22.63 -9.04
C ARG A 156 -28.35 22.74 -9.72
#